data_9b96873a5eb94a4662dfec6cf28bf1cb
#
_entry.id   9b96873a5eb94a4662dfec6cf28bf1cb
#
_cell.length_a   1.000
_cell.length_b   1.000
_cell.length_c   1.000
_cell.angle_alpha   90.00
_cell.angle_beta   90.00
_cell.angle_gamma   90.00
#
_symmetry.space_group_name_H-M   'P 1'
#
loop_
_entity.id
_entity.type
_entity.pdbx_description
1 polymer ?
#
loop_
_entity_poly.entity_id
_entity_poly.type
_entity_poly.pdbx_seq_one_letter_code
_entity_poly.pdbx_strand_id
1 'polypeptide(L)'
;LLDGKVESWIRFANSLRLRLAIRMAMADPDRARQEFVDAFADPHGIFEEPAQQVAVTTDDEYSNPLGEINRVWGEVYMNASMESILNGFDDPRREAFFEPCPDDVLLQDRDGRDSVRIPLKGQYRGIRQGTMFAHTLYSALSKIYVNVQTKPILMTAAEVWFLRAEAALRGWTTEDPGICYEQG
;
A
#
# COMPACT_ATOMS: atom_id res chain seq x y z
N LEU A 1 -1.59 -20.54 -2.51
CA LEU A 1 -2.55 -19.50 -2.15
C LEU A 1 -3.79 -20.13 -1.50
N LEU A 2 -4.30 -19.52 -0.40
CA LEU A 2 -5.55 -19.87 0.26
C LEU A 2 -5.69 -21.38 0.64
N ASP A 3 -4.55 -22.04 0.84
CA ASP A 3 -4.45 -23.49 1.20
C ASP A 3 -5.26 -24.44 0.29
N GLY A 4 -5.52 -24.03 -0.94
CA GLY A 4 -6.32 -24.77 -1.91
C GLY A 4 -7.83 -24.90 -1.58
N LYS A 5 -8.32 -24.14 -0.59
CA LYS A 5 -9.74 -24.22 -0.17
C LYS A 5 -10.65 -23.47 -1.13
N VAL A 6 -11.56 -24.17 -1.77
CA VAL A 6 -12.49 -23.61 -2.78
C VAL A 6 -13.31 -22.45 -2.21
N GLU A 7 -13.84 -22.58 -1.01
CA GLU A 7 -14.63 -21.50 -0.36
C GLU A 7 -13.82 -20.21 -0.18
N SER A 8 -12.54 -20.32 0.21
CA SER A 8 -11.65 -19.17 0.34
C SER A 8 -11.37 -18.51 -1.01
N TRP A 9 -11.28 -19.30 -2.08
CA TRP A 9 -11.14 -18.78 -3.44
C TRP A 9 -12.39 -18.04 -3.92
N ILE A 10 -13.61 -18.56 -3.59
CA ILE A 10 -14.87 -17.89 -3.93
C ILE A 10 -14.97 -16.56 -3.18
N ARG A 11 -14.69 -16.52 -1.88
CA ARG A 11 -14.66 -15.27 -1.10
C ARG A 11 -13.67 -14.25 -1.66
N PHE A 12 -12.48 -14.71 -2.04
CA PHE A 12 -11.50 -13.83 -2.70
C PHE A 12 -12.03 -13.31 -4.04
N ALA A 13 -12.62 -14.16 -4.87
CA ALA A 13 -13.20 -13.76 -6.15
C ALA A 13 -14.31 -12.72 -5.98
N ASN A 14 -15.22 -12.92 -5.01
CA ASN A 14 -16.26 -11.95 -4.68
C ASN A 14 -15.66 -10.62 -4.20
N SER A 15 -14.70 -10.67 -3.28
CA SER A 15 -13.99 -9.46 -2.80
C SER A 15 -13.29 -8.71 -3.93
N LEU A 16 -12.67 -9.42 -4.87
CA LEU A 16 -12.06 -8.84 -6.06
C LEU A 16 -13.10 -8.23 -7.01
N ARG A 17 -14.29 -8.84 -7.14
CA ARG A 17 -15.42 -8.26 -7.90
C ARG A 17 -15.85 -6.93 -7.30
N LEU A 18 -15.91 -6.79 -5.96
CA LEU A 18 -16.19 -5.50 -5.31
C LEU A 18 -15.17 -4.43 -5.72
N ARG A 19 -13.86 -4.75 -5.68
CA ARG A 19 -12.80 -3.84 -6.11
C ARG A 19 -12.99 -3.41 -7.57
N LEU A 20 -13.24 -4.36 -8.45
CA LEU A 20 -13.41 -4.08 -9.88
C LEU A 20 -14.67 -3.26 -10.15
N ALA A 21 -15.78 -3.55 -9.46
CA ALA A 21 -17.02 -2.77 -9.55
C ALA A 21 -16.81 -1.31 -9.17
N ILE A 22 -16.16 -1.04 -8.03
CA ILE A 22 -15.83 0.35 -7.62
C ILE A 22 -14.93 1.04 -8.64
N ARG A 23 -13.93 0.35 -9.19
CA ARG A 23 -13.05 0.92 -10.24
C ARG A 23 -13.79 1.24 -11.53
N MET A 24 -14.83 0.48 -11.84
CA MET A 24 -15.65 0.69 -13.04
C MET A 24 -16.74 1.77 -12.87
N ALA A 25 -16.98 2.23 -11.64
CA ALA A 25 -18.13 3.08 -11.28
C ALA A 25 -18.26 4.38 -12.10
N MET A 26 -17.16 4.94 -12.61
CA MET A 26 -17.18 6.14 -13.43
C MET A 26 -17.38 5.85 -14.92
N ALA A 27 -17.03 4.65 -15.39
CA ALA A 27 -17.13 4.27 -16.80
C ALA A 27 -18.50 3.66 -17.13
N ASP A 28 -19.04 2.83 -16.25
CA ASP A 28 -20.34 2.18 -16.38
C ASP A 28 -21.00 2.03 -15.00
N PRO A 29 -21.69 3.07 -14.51
CA PRO A 29 -22.25 3.10 -13.15
C PRO A 29 -23.28 2.01 -12.87
N ASP A 30 -24.12 1.73 -13.85
CA ASP A 30 -25.23 0.77 -13.68
C ASP A 30 -24.70 -0.65 -13.56
N ARG A 31 -23.77 -1.02 -14.42
CA ARG A 31 -23.11 -2.32 -14.36
C ARG A 31 -22.24 -2.44 -13.13
N ALA A 32 -21.53 -1.38 -12.77
CA ALA A 32 -20.71 -1.35 -11.54
C ALA A 32 -21.55 -1.66 -10.30
N ARG A 33 -22.70 -0.99 -10.16
CA ARG A 33 -23.63 -1.24 -9.07
C ARG A 33 -24.14 -2.67 -9.07
N GLN A 34 -24.56 -3.20 -10.22
CA GLN A 34 -25.08 -4.56 -10.34
C GLN A 34 -24.03 -5.59 -9.93
N GLU A 35 -22.81 -5.50 -10.48
CA GLU A 35 -21.70 -6.42 -10.14
C GLU A 35 -21.32 -6.36 -8.66
N PHE A 36 -21.35 -5.16 -8.06
CA PHE A 36 -21.08 -5.00 -6.64
C PHE A 36 -22.14 -5.69 -5.79
N VAL A 37 -23.44 -5.42 -6.05
CA VAL A 37 -24.55 -5.96 -5.29
C VAL A 37 -24.60 -7.49 -5.41
N ASP A 38 -24.41 -8.03 -6.60
CA ASP A 38 -24.40 -9.46 -6.84
C ASP A 38 -23.25 -10.17 -6.09
N ALA A 39 -22.05 -9.58 -6.11
CA ALA A 39 -20.92 -10.14 -5.38
C ALA A 39 -21.07 -10.02 -3.86
N PHE A 40 -21.65 -8.91 -3.38
CA PHE A 40 -21.91 -8.66 -1.97
C PHE A 40 -22.97 -9.60 -1.40
N ALA A 41 -23.98 -9.95 -2.19
CA ALA A 41 -25.07 -10.84 -1.81
C ALA A 41 -24.75 -12.34 -1.98
N ASP A 42 -23.57 -12.68 -2.49
CA ASP A 42 -23.21 -14.09 -2.72
C ASP A 42 -23.17 -14.87 -1.40
N PRO A 43 -23.79 -16.05 -1.31
CA PRO A 43 -23.90 -16.83 -0.06
C PRO A 43 -22.55 -17.34 0.47
N HIS A 44 -21.50 -17.40 -0.35
CA HIS A 44 -20.15 -17.75 0.10
C HIS A 44 -19.43 -16.59 0.78
N GLY A 45 -19.97 -15.36 0.66
CA GLY A 45 -19.47 -14.16 1.31
C GLY A 45 -18.26 -13.55 0.63
N ILE A 46 -17.72 -12.56 1.32
CA ILE A 46 -16.54 -11.75 0.98
C ILE A 46 -15.55 -11.80 2.15
N PHE A 47 -14.42 -11.11 2.05
CA PHE A 47 -13.52 -10.95 3.20
C PHE A 47 -14.09 -9.93 4.19
N GLU A 48 -14.21 -10.34 5.45
CA GLU A 48 -14.74 -9.51 6.54
C GLU A 48 -13.85 -9.56 7.78
N GLU A 49 -13.20 -10.69 8.03
CA GLU A 49 -12.39 -10.90 9.22
C GLU A 49 -10.94 -10.46 8.98
N PRO A 50 -10.26 -9.83 9.96
CA PRO A 50 -8.87 -9.35 9.81
C PRO A 50 -7.87 -10.43 9.37
N ALA A 51 -8.12 -11.69 9.70
CA ALA A 51 -7.28 -12.80 9.27
C ALA A 51 -7.49 -13.21 7.80
N GLN A 52 -8.56 -12.72 7.16
CA GLN A 52 -8.85 -13.02 5.76
C GLN A 52 -8.07 -12.11 4.85
N GLN A 53 -7.06 -12.68 4.24
CA GLN A 53 -6.20 -11.98 3.28
C GLN A 53 -5.66 -12.95 2.25
N VAL A 54 -5.29 -12.41 1.10
CA VAL A 54 -4.54 -13.14 0.08
C VAL A 54 -3.14 -12.58 0.00
N ALA A 55 -2.16 -13.45 0.27
CA ALA A 55 -0.75 -13.14 0.14
C ALA A 55 -0.06 -14.23 -0.66
N VAL A 56 0.91 -13.85 -1.48
CA VAL A 56 1.74 -14.82 -2.22
C VAL A 56 2.75 -15.43 -1.25
N THR A 57 2.83 -16.75 -1.23
CA THR A 57 3.86 -17.44 -0.45
C THR A 57 5.21 -17.23 -1.15
N THR A 58 6.19 -16.81 -0.39
CA THR A 58 7.58 -16.62 -0.83
C THR A 58 8.44 -17.72 -0.23
N ASP A 59 9.46 -18.13 -0.95
CA ASP A 59 10.49 -19.07 -0.55
C ASP A 59 11.84 -18.67 -1.16
N ASP A 60 12.85 -19.54 -1.06
CA ASP A 60 14.18 -19.25 -1.57
C ASP A 60 14.26 -19.23 -3.11
N GLU A 61 13.31 -19.87 -3.81
CA GLU A 61 13.20 -19.87 -5.27
C GLU A 61 12.32 -18.70 -5.77
N TYR A 62 11.25 -18.40 -5.04
CA TYR A 62 10.27 -17.35 -5.38
C TYR A 62 10.24 -16.27 -4.30
N SER A 63 11.20 -15.36 -4.37
CA SER A 63 11.36 -14.29 -3.41
C SER A 63 10.41 -13.11 -3.67
N ASN A 64 10.25 -12.23 -2.67
CA ASN A 64 9.50 -10.98 -2.83
C ASN A 64 10.22 -10.06 -3.84
N PRO A 65 9.57 -9.67 -4.96
CA PRO A 65 10.18 -8.82 -5.98
C PRO A 65 10.67 -7.47 -5.44
N LEU A 66 9.96 -6.85 -4.48
CA LEU A 66 10.42 -5.60 -3.85
C LEU A 66 11.71 -5.80 -3.06
N GLY A 67 11.84 -6.94 -2.37
CA GLY A 67 13.07 -7.29 -1.68
C GLY A 67 14.23 -7.45 -2.65
N GLU A 68 14.01 -8.10 -3.78
CA GLU A 68 15.03 -8.28 -4.80
C GLU A 68 15.45 -6.96 -5.46
N ILE A 69 14.48 -6.11 -5.87
CA ILE A 69 14.75 -4.79 -6.45
C ILE A 69 15.57 -3.93 -5.48
N ASN A 70 15.17 -3.90 -4.20
CA ASN A 70 15.89 -3.10 -3.21
C ASN A 70 17.28 -3.65 -2.89
N ARG A 71 17.43 -4.99 -2.82
CA ARG A 71 18.70 -5.65 -2.54
C ARG A 71 19.72 -5.46 -3.67
N VAL A 72 19.28 -5.56 -4.93
CA VAL A 72 20.18 -5.49 -6.11
C VAL A 72 20.43 -4.05 -6.53
N TRP A 73 19.40 -3.21 -6.57
CA TRP A 73 19.48 -1.86 -7.14
C TRP A 73 19.39 -0.74 -6.10
N GLY A 74 18.82 -1.01 -4.93
CA GLY A 74 18.65 0.00 -3.89
C GLY A 74 17.77 1.17 -4.31
N GLU A 75 16.73 0.95 -5.11
CA GLU A 75 15.98 2.01 -5.79
C GLU A 75 14.57 2.23 -5.24
N VAL A 76 14.24 1.68 -4.07
CA VAL A 76 12.90 1.83 -3.48
C VAL A 76 12.95 2.83 -2.33
N TYR A 77 12.40 4.03 -2.56
CA TYR A 77 12.41 5.15 -1.62
C TYR A 77 11.01 5.70 -1.38
N MET A 78 10.85 6.37 -0.22
CA MET A 78 9.65 7.14 0.08
C MET A 78 9.44 8.21 -0.99
N ASN A 79 8.20 8.41 -1.43
CA ASN A 79 7.87 9.55 -2.27
C ASN A 79 7.44 10.77 -1.43
N ALA A 80 7.49 11.97 -2.02
CA ALA A 80 7.16 13.22 -1.33
C ALA A 80 5.70 13.28 -0.85
N SER A 81 4.76 12.63 -1.53
CA SER A 81 3.36 12.57 -1.07
C SER A 81 3.23 11.73 0.20
N MET A 82 3.94 10.61 0.27
CA MET A 82 3.96 9.78 1.48
C MET A 82 4.64 10.50 2.64
N GLU A 83 5.74 11.22 2.39
CA GLU A 83 6.38 12.09 3.37
C GLU A 83 5.38 13.10 3.95
N SER A 84 4.65 13.79 3.08
CA SER A 84 3.67 14.82 3.51
C SER A 84 2.59 14.25 4.41
N ILE A 85 2.10 13.05 4.12
CA ILE A 85 1.08 12.37 4.93
C ILE A 85 1.68 11.88 6.24
N LEU A 86 2.73 11.07 6.18
CA LEU A 86 3.29 10.42 7.36
C LEU A 86 3.94 11.41 8.34
N ASN A 87 4.65 12.42 7.84
CA ASN A 87 5.22 13.46 8.69
C ASN A 87 4.14 14.48 9.15
N GLY A 88 3.19 14.83 8.28
CA GLY A 88 2.15 15.81 8.60
C GLY A 88 1.19 15.34 9.69
N PHE A 89 0.90 14.06 9.76
CA PHE A 89 0.06 13.45 10.79
C PHE A 89 0.84 12.81 11.95
N ASP A 90 2.17 12.93 11.95
CA ASP A 90 3.07 12.22 12.88
C ASP A 90 2.71 10.72 13.01
N ASP A 91 2.48 10.09 11.86
CA ASP A 91 1.99 8.73 11.78
C ASP A 91 3.07 7.74 12.24
N PRO A 92 2.81 6.94 13.30
CA PRO A 92 3.79 5.98 13.85
C PRO A 92 4.19 4.90 12.86
N ARG A 93 3.40 4.64 11.81
CA ARG A 93 3.73 3.67 10.75
C ARG A 93 4.92 4.12 9.90
N ARG A 94 5.27 5.42 9.92
CA ARG A 94 6.44 5.96 9.22
C ARG A 94 7.70 5.15 9.49
N GLU A 95 7.98 4.87 10.77
CA GLU A 95 9.17 4.13 11.21
C GLU A 95 9.11 2.64 10.85
N ALA A 96 7.90 2.10 10.70
CA ALA A 96 7.72 0.73 10.24
C ALA A 96 7.92 0.60 8.72
N PHE A 97 7.51 1.61 7.94
CA PHE A 97 7.54 1.57 6.48
C PHE A 97 8.89 1.99 5.90
N PHE A 98 9.58 2.92 6.54
CA PHE A 98 10.78 3.55 5.97
C PHE A 98 11.93 3.61 6.96
N GLU A 99 13.15 3.54 6.42
CA GLU A 99 14.36 3.83 7.17
C GLU A 99 14.59 5.35 7.19
N PRO A 100 15.15 5.91 8.26
CA PRO A 100 15.52 7.32 8.27
C PRO A 100 16.66 7.60 7.27
N CYS A 101 16.79 8.86 6.85
CA CYS A 101 17.90 9.28 6.00
C CYS A 101 19.24 8.93 6.67
N PRO A 102 20.17 8.27 5.96
CA PRO A 102 21.40 7.78 6.55
C PRO A 102 22.40 8.89 6.87
N ASP A 103 22.42 9.96 6.07
CA ASP A 103 23.43 10.99 6.13
C ASP A 103 22.87 12.42 6.07
N ASP A 104 23.67 13.37 6.53
CA ASP A 104 23.48 14.79 6.25
C ASP A 104 23.96 15.13 4.85
N VAL A 105 23.42 16.20 4.27
CA VAL A 105 23.85 16.70 2.98
C VAL A 105 24.84 17.85 3.15
N LEU A 106 25.96 17.74 2.47
CA LEU A 106 26.90 18.82 2.32
C LEU A 106 26.72 19.42 0.91
N LEU A 107 26.10 20.59 0.84
CA LEU A 107 26.04 21.36 -0.39
C LEU A 107 27.32 22.19 -0.49
N GLN A 108 28.05 22.00 -1.58
CA GLN A 108 29.21 22.82 -1.92
C GLN A 108 28.84 23.83 -3.00
N ASP A 109 29.42 25.03 -2.94
CA ASP A 109 29.32 25.96 -4.03
C ASP A 109 30.04 25.41 -5.26
N ARG A 110 29.89 26.09 -6.40
CA ARG A 110 30.50 25.66 -7.67
C ARG A 110 32.05 25.62 -7.61
N ASP A 111 32.64 26.45 -6.76
CA ASP A 111 34.10 26.58 -6.63
C ASP A 111 34.62 25.74 -5.45
N GLY A 112 33.76 25.05 -4.70
CA GLY A 112 34.13 24.23 -3.54
C GLY A 112 34.66 25.02 -2.34
N ARG A 113 34.44 26.34 -2.31
CA ARG A 113 34.96 27.24 -1.26
C ARG A 113 34.05 27.30 -0.04
N ASP A 114 32.75 27.33 -0.29
CA ASP A 114 31.75 27.35 0.77
C ASP A 114 30.95 26.05 0.77
N SER A 115 30.66 25.57 1.95
CA SER A 115 29.79 24.39 2.14
C SER A 115 28.70 24.66 3.17
N VAL A 116 27.48 24.26 2.85
CA VAL A 116 26.36 24.33 3.77
C VAL A 116 25.93 22.89 4.11
N ARG A 117 26.00 22.57 5.39
CA ARG A 117 25.49 21.28 5.89
C ARG A 117 24.01 21.38 6.13
N ILE A 118 23.24 20.51 5.48
CA ILE A 118 21.81 20.34 5.72
C ILE A 118 21.65 19.10 6.60
N PRO A 119 21.14 19.24 7.83
CA PRO A 119 20.99 18.12 8.76
C PRO A 119 19.79 17.26 8.34
N LEU A 120 20.03 16.19 7.62
CA LEU A 120 18.99 15.23 7.18
C LEU A 120 19.09 13.90 7.89
N LYS A 121 20.23 13.56 8.46
CA LYS A 121 20.44 12.30 9.16
C LYS A 121 19.38 12.07 10.25
N GLY A 122 18.72 10.93 10.20
CA GLY A 122 17.65 10.57 11.14
C GLY A 122 16.28 11.14 10.80
N GLN A 123 16.15 12.01 9.78
CA GLN A 123 14.87 12.51 9.31
C GLN A 123 14.25 11.55 8.29
N TYR A 124 12.92 11.63 8.14
CA TYR A 124 12.18 10.89 7.11
C TYR A 124 11.85 11.82 5.96
N ARG A 125 12.38 11.52 4.79
CA ARG A 125 12.27 12.37 3.61
C ARG A 125 11.95 11.59 2.35
N GLY A 126 10.97 12.09 1.58
CA GLY A 126 10.49 11.51 0.33
C GLY A 126 11.05 12.22 -0.91
N ILE A 127 11.27 11.42 -1.96
CA ILE A 127 11.69 11.94 -3.26
C ILE A 127 10.49 12.49 -4.05
N ARG A 128 10.67 13.63 -4.70
CA ARG A 128 9.69 14.16 -5.65
C ARG A 128 9.73 13.35 -6.95
N GLN A 129 8.57 12.90 -7.41
CA GLN A 129 8.47 12.15 -8.66
C GLN A 129 9.04 12.94 -9.85
N GLY A 130 9.72 12.23 -10.75
CA GLY A 130 10.31 12.82 -11.95
C GLY A 130 11.60 13.60 -11.74
N THR A 131 12.20 13.56 -10.54
CA THR A 131 13.50 14.19 -10.27
C THR A 131 14.64 13.18 -10.26
N MET A 132 15.83 13.60 -10.67
CA MET A 132 17.04 12.85 -10.39
C MET A 132 17.39 12.98 -8.89
N PHE A 133 17.93 11.94 -8.29
CA PHE A 133 18.18 11.92 -6.86
C PHE A 133 19.52 11.26 -6.50
N ALA A 134 20.05 11.65 -5.34
CA ALA A 134 21.11 10.92 -4.68
C ALA A 134 20.52 10.06 -3.58
N HIS A 135 20.85 8.77 -3.57
CA HIS A 135 20.27 7.74 -2.68
C HIS A 135 20.35 8.09 -1.19
N THR A 136 21.42 8.75 -0.76
CA THR A 136 21.65 9.10 0.64
C THR A 136 20.76 10.21 1.19
N LEU A 137 20.02 10.92 0.32
CA LEU A 137 19.18 12.07 0.68
C LEU A 137 17.75 11.70 1.08
N TYR A 138 17.35 10.45 0.88
CA TYR A 138 15.96 10.04 1.00
C TYR A 138 15.82 8.78 1.82
N SER A 139 14.63 8.60 2.39
CA SER A 139 14.27 7.44 3.21
C SER A 139 14.02 6.23 2.35
N ALA A 140 14.83 5.20 2.50
CA ALA A 140 14.64 3.91 1.85
C ALA A 140 13.46 3.14 2.46
N LEU A 141 12.89 2.20 1.71
CA LEU A 141 11.91 1.28 2.23
C LEU A 141 12.53 0.42 3.36
N SER A 142 11.79 0.25 4.45
CA SER A 142 12.24 -0.52 5.62
C SER A 142 12.61 -1.95 5.26
N LYS A 143 13.64 -2.47 5.92
CA LYS A 143 14.11 -3.85 5.76
C LYS A 143 13.04 -4.92 5.99
N ILE A 144 11.98 -4.60 6.76
CA ILE A 144 10.84 -5.50 6.94
C ILE A 144 10.14 -5.77 5.60
N TYR A 145 9.99 -4.75 4.76
CA TYR A 145 9.32 -4.85 3.46
C TYR A 145 10.26 -5.27 2.32
N VAL A 146 11.55 -5.07 2.50
CA VAL A 146 12.57 -5.48 1.52
C VAL A 146 13.16 -6.86 1.79
N ASN A 147 12.69 -7.54 2.82
CA ASN A 147 13.04 -8.93 3.05
C ASN A 147 12.45 -9.79 1.92
N VAL A 148 13.30 -10.56 1.27
CA VAL A 148 12.91 -11.45 0.16
C VAL A 148 11.85 -12.49 0.56
N GLN A 149 11.74 -12.80 1.85
CA GLN A 149 10.75 -13.74 2.41
C GLN A 149 9.44 -13.06 2.85
N THR A 150 9.35 -11.73 2.80
CA THR A 150 8.09 -11.03 3.11
C THR A 150 7.04 -11.35 2.06
N LYS A 151 5.89 -11.86 2.49
CA LYS A 151 4.81 -12.26 1.59
C LYS A 151 4.12 -11.03 1.00
N PRO A 152 4.13 -10.84 -0.34
CA PRO A 152 3.34 -9.79 -0.97
C PRO A 152 1.84 -10.01 -0.75
N ILE A 153 1.18 -9.01 -0.18
CA ILE A 153 -0.27 -9.04 0.06
C ILE A 153 -1.00 -8.52 -1.18
N LEU A 154 -1.95 -9.29 -1.68
CA LEU A 154 -2.78 -8.94 -2.84
C LEU A 154 -4.10 -8.28 -2.44
N MET A 155 -4.68 -8.69 -1.31
CA MET A 155 -5.94 -8.17 -0.81
C MET A 155 -6.10 -8.47 0.68
N THR A 156 -6.66 -7.53 1.42
CA THR A 156 -7.00 -7.66 2.85
C THR A 156 -8.49 -7.45 3.09
N ALA A 157 -9.01 -7.89 4.23
CA ALA A 157 -10.37 -7.56 4.67
C ALA A 157 -10.55 -6.05 4.89
N ALA A 158 -9.52 -5.35 5.40
CA ALA A 158 -9.55 -3.89 5.56
C ALA A 158 -9.91 -3.17 4.24
N GLU A 159 -9.29 -3.57 3.13
CA GLU A 159 -9.64 -3.02 1.82
C GLU A 159 -11.12 -3.27 1.48
N VAL A 160 -11.62 -4.47 1.75
CA VAL A 160 -13.03 -4.82 1.46
C VAL A 160 -13.98 -3.95 2.27
N TRP A 161 -13.67 -3.66 3.54
CA TRP A 161 -14.45 -2.75 4.36
C TRP A 161 -14.47 -1.33 3.81
N PHE A 162 -13.36 -0.79 3.31
CA PHE A 162 -13.34 0.50 2.62
C PHE A 162 -14.14 0.50 1.31
N LEU A 163 -14.12 -0.59 0.53
CA LEU A 163 -14.96 -0.72 -0.65
C LEU A 163 -16.46 -0.74 -0.31
N ARG A 164 -16.83 -1.37 0.81
CA ARG A 164 -18.22 -1.35 1.35
C ARG A 164 -18.62 0.06 1.79
N ALA A 165 -17.73 0.77 2.47
CA ALA A 165 -17.98 2.17 2.86
C ALA A 165 -18.25 3.05 1.63
N GLU A 166 -17.45 2.92 0.57
CA GLU A 166 -17.65 3.66 -0.68
C GLU A 166 -18.96 3.26 -1.37
N ALA A 167 -19.30 1.97 -1.43
CA ALA A 167 -20.54 1.50 -2.01
C ALA A 167 -21.77 2.02 -1.25
N ALA A 168 -21.71 2.07 0.08
CA ALA A 168 -22.77 2.64 0.92
C ALA A 168 -22.93 4.16 0.66
N LEU A 169 -21.86 4.92 0.54
CA LEU A 169 -21.88 6.33 0.15
C LEU A 169 -22.50 6.56 -1.24
N ARG A 170 -22.31 5.62 -2.16
CA ARG A 170 -22.92 5.63 -3.49
C ARG A 170 -24.39 5.20 -3.48
N GLY A 171 -24.93 4.73 -2.35
CA GLY A 171 -26.28 4.20 -2.23
C GLY A 171 -26.48 2.83 -2.90
N TRP A 172 -25.40 2.05 -3.04
CA TRP A 172 -25.47 0.69 -3.61
C TRP A 172 -25.88 -0.36 -2.57
N THR A 173 -25.55 -0.11 -1.31
CA THR A 173 -25.94 -0.92 -0.15
C THR A 173 -26.66 -0.09 0.90
N THR A 174 -27.30 -0.75 1.87
CA THR A 174 -27.99 -0.09 3.00
C THR A 174 -27.12 -0.02 4.25
N GLU A 175 -25.84 -0.34 4.14
CA GLU A 175 -24.90 -0.28 5.26
C GLU A 175 -24.61 1.18 5.66
N ASP A 176 -24.20 1.36 6.91
CA ASP A 176 -23.69 2.67 7.36
C ASP A 176 -22.24 2.83 6.91
N PRO A 177 -21.92 3.85 6.07
CA PRO A 177 -20.58 4.03 5.54
C PRO A 177 -19.54 4.36 6.62
N GLY A 178 -19.96 5.04 7.72
CA GLY A 178 -19.07 5.34 8.85
C GLY A 178 -18.67 4.08 9.59
N ILE A 179 -19.61 3.17 9.87
CA ILE A 179 -19.33 1.88 10.50
C ILE A 179 -18.40 1.04 9.61
N CYS A 180 -18.68 0.97 8.31
CA CYS A 180 -17.79 0.26 7.38
C CYS A 180 -16.38 0.84 7.36
N TYR A 181 -16.25 2.16 7.40
CA TYR A 181 -14.96 2.83 7.44
C TYR A 181 -14.17 2.54 8.72
N GLU A 182 -14.84 2.51 9.87
CA GLU A 182 -14.20 2.21 11.17
C GLU A 182 -13.73 0.74 11.28
N GLN A 183 -14.34 -0.16 10.52
CA GLN A 183 -13.92 -1.57 10.47
C GLN A 183 -12.69 -1.79 9.56
N GLY A 184 -12.45 -0.91 8.56
CA GLY A 184 -11.31 -0.95 7.65
C GLY A 184 -10.07 -0.29 8.24
#